data_5788d08144a7e51b9ccec1b068b0de39
#
_entry.id   5788d08144a7e51b9ccec1b068b0de39
#
_cell.length_a   1.000
_cell.length_b   1.000
_cell.length_c   1.000
_cell.angle_alpha   90.00
_cell.angle_beta   90.00
_cell.angle_gamma   90.00
#
_symmetry.space_group_name_H-M   'P 1'
#
loop_
_entity.id
_entity.type
_entity.pdbx_description
1 polymer ?
#
loop_
_entity_poly.entity_id
_entity_poly.type
_entity_poly.pdbx_seq_one_letter_code
_entity_poly.pdbx_strand_id
1 'polypeptide(L)'
;LGGFAALAFRAPVSGKPVSEVAGSGIGLAFIAFPQIISQAGAVGPILGVLFFVSLVFAGITSMISLLEVVIAAFREKTGISRKAATWIVGGVTAIASIVLFPTTTGLNLLDVTDHFINNIGIVGVALLACLVISWALRKLPVLRDHLNEYSSFQVNKVWMALVSVVAPLVLLILWITEIITVASKGYGEM
;
A
#
# COMPACT_ATOMS: atom_id res chain seq x y z
N LEU A 1 -13.39 7.80 -2.51
CA LEU A 1 -14.38 8.84 -2.18
C LEU A 1 -13.70 10.17 -1.81
N GLY A 2 -12.68 10.21 -0.95
CA GLY A 2 -11.95 11.43 -0.58
C GLY A 2 -11.27 12.13 -1.76
N GLY A 3 -10.67 11.36 -2.68
CA GLY A 3 -10.07 11.90 -3.91
C GLY A 3 -11.08 12.56 -4.83
N PHE A 4 -12.29 12.01 -4.97
CA PHE A 4 -13.37 12.63 -5.75
C PHE A 4 -13.84 13.96 -5.16
N ALA A 5 -13.97 14.06 -3.84
CA ALA A 5 -14.31 15.30 -3.17
C ALA A 5 -13.23 16.39 -3.38
N ALA A 6 -11.95 15.99 -3.24
CA ALA A 6 -10.82 16.88 -3.49
C ALA A 6 -10.79 17.39 -4.95
N LEU A 7 -11.08 16.54 -5.91
CA LEU A 7 -11.12 16.86 -7.34
C LEU A 7 -12.29 17.78 -7.69
N ALA A 8 -13.48 17.52 -7.13
CA ALA A 8 -14.67 18.33 -7.36
C ALA A 8 -14.51 19.78 -6.87
N PHE A 9 -13.77 19.98 -5.79
CA PHE A 9 -13.53 21.33 -5.22
C PHE A 9 -12.37 22.08 -5.88
N ARG A 10 -11.34 21.40 -6.32
CA ARG A 10 -10.09 22.04 -6.78
C ARG A 10 -9.98 22.21 -8.29
N ALA A 11 -10.51 21.34 -9.09
CA ALA A 11 -10.45 21.43 -10.55
C ALA A 11 -11.11 22.72 -11.10
N PRO A 12 -12.28 23.18 -10.60
CA PRO A 12 -12.90 24.43 -11.06
C PRO A 12 -12.15 25.70 -10.62
N VAL A 13 -11.42 25.64 -9.49
CA VAL A 13 -10.77 26.83 -8.89
C VAL A 13 -9.38 27.08 -9.46
N SER A 14 -8.65 26.05 -9.88
CA SER A 14 -7.26 26.18 -10.34
C SER A 14 -7.08 26.27 -11.86
N GLY A 15 -8.10 25.93 -12.66
CA GLY A 15 -8.00 25.89 -14.12
C GLY A 15 -6.96 24.89 -14.66
N LYS A 16 -6.39 24.05 -13.80
CA LYS A 16 -5.38 23.06 -14.14
C LYS A 16 -6.01 21.69 -14.33
N PRO A 17 -5.44 20.82 -15.20
CA PRO A 17 -5.93 19.46 -15.35
C PRO A 17 -5.85 18.69 -14.03
N VAL A 18 -6.82 17.80 -13.84
CA VAL A 18 -7.01 16.99 -12.64
C VAL A 18 -5.74 16.23 -12.24
N SER A 19 -4.97 15.77 -13.20
CA SER A 19 -3.71 15.05 -13.00
C SER A 19 -2.60 15.86 -12.33
N GLU A 20 -2.58 17.20 -12.53
CA GLU A 20 -1.61 18.09 -11.87
C GLU A 20 -2.04 18.53 -10.48
N VAL A 21 -3.34 18.44 -10.19
CA VAL A 21 -3.94 18.94 -8.95
C VAL A 21 -4.13 17.83 -7.92
N ALA A 22 -4.39 16.63 -8.39
CA ALA A 22 -4.53 15.44 -7.55
C ALA A 22 -3.17 14.76 -7.38
N GLY A 23 -2.29 15.35 -6.60
CA GLY A 23 -1.09 14.64 -6.15
C GLY A 23 -1.49 13.30 -5.51
N SER A 24 -0.67 12.27 -5.67
CA SER A 24 -0.86 10.97 -5.01
C SER A 24 -0.16 10.96 -3.63
N GLY A 25 -0.60 10.05 -2.77
CA GLY A 25 0.07 9.78 -1.50
C GLY A 25 0.19 10.99 -0.57
N ILE A 26 1.40 11.37 -0.22
CA ILE A 26 1.75 12.44 0.73
C ILE A 26 1.24 13.80 0.23
N GLY A 27 1.38 14.09 -1.06
CA GLY A 27 0.92 15.34 -1.66
C GLY A 27 -0.60 15.54 -1.52
N LEU A 28 -1.38 14.49 -1.69
CA LEU A 28 -2.82 14.54 -1.50
C LEU A 28 -3.19 14.82 -0.04
N ALA A 29 -2.59 14.10 0.91
CA ALA A 29 -2.92 14.22 2.33
C ALA A 29 -2.47 15.53 2.97
N PHE A 30 -1.27 16.02 2.63
CA PHE A 30 -0.64 17.15 3.34
C PHE A 30 -0.60 18.45 2.55
N ILE A 31 -0.92 18.45 1.26
CA ILE A 31 -0.99 19.66 0.44
C ILE A 31 -2.43 19.88 -0.03
N ALA A 32 -3.04 18.92 -0.71
CA ALA A 32 -4.35 19.10 -1.32
C ALA A 32 -5.47 19.24 -0.27
N PHE A 33 -5.57 18.31 0.68
CA PHE A 33 -6.61 18.36 1.71
C PHE A 33 -6.53 19.59 2.61
N PRO A 34 -5.37 20.02 3.16
CA PRO A 34 -5.27 21.27 3.90
C PRO A 34 -5.72 22.51 3.13
N GLN A 35 -5.41 22.58 1.83
CA GLN A 35 -5.88 23.68 0.99
C GLN A 35 -7.40 23.71 0.82
N ILE A 36 -8.04 22.54 0.68
CA ILE A 36 -9.50 22.43 0.61
C ILE A 36 -10.13 22.80 1.95
N ILE A 37 -9.58 22.32 3.05
CA ILE A 37 -10.04 22.61 4.40
C ILE A 37 -9.93 24.11 4.71
N SER A 38 -8.87 24.78 4.26
CA SER A 38 -8.70 26.21 4.44
C SER A 38 -9.77 27.06 3.73
N GLN A 39 -10.37 26.53 2.66
CA GLN A 39 -11.43 27.19 1.91
C GLN A 39 -12.83 26.99 2.53
N ALA A 40 -12.96 26.10 3.53
CA ALA A 40 -14.23 25.82 4.19
C ALA A 40 -14.66 26.89 5.21
N GLY A 41 -13.99 28.04 5.25
CA GLY A 41 -14.35 29.17 6.10
C GLY A 41 -14.31 28.83 7.59
N ALA A 42 -15.33 29.25 8.35
CA ALA A 42 -15.39 29.06 9.80
C ALA A 42 -15.40 27.59 10.26
N VAL A 43 -15.80 26.65 9.42
CA VAL A 43 -15.84 25.21 9.72
C VAL A 43 -14.50 24.54 9.44
N GLY A 44 -13.63 25.20 8.68
CA GLY A 44 -12.31 24.67 8.26
C GLY A 44 -11.47 24.10 9.40
N PRO A 45 -11.24 24.82 10.51
CA PRO A 45 -10.43 24.32 11.61
C PRO A 45 -10.96 23.03 12.23
N ILE A 46 -12.28 22.91 12.38
CA ILE A 46 -12.92 21.70 12.93
C ILE A 46 -12.73 20.52 11.99
N LEU A 47 -12.98 20.74 10.69
CA LEU A 47 -12.76 19.71 9.66
C LEU A 47 -11.30 19.29 9.58
N GLY A 48 -10.38 20.24 9.72
CA GLY A 48 -8.93 19.96 9.75
C GLY A 48 -8.53 19.05 10.90
N VAL A 49 -8.97 19.37 12.12
CA VAL A 49 -8.70 18.54 13.30
C VAL A 49 -9.26 17.13 13.11
N LEU A 50 -10.53 17.01 12.70
CA LEU A 50 -11.17 15.72 12.48
C LEU A 50 -10.43 14.90 11.40
N PHE A 51 -10.04 15.53 10.31
CA PHE A 51 -9.30 14.89 9.23
C PHE A 51 -7.94 14.35 9.70
N PHE A 52 -7.12 15.19 10.32
CA PHE A 52 -5.79 14.77 10.76
C PHE A 52 -5.82 13.76 11.91
N VAL A 53 -6.76 13.89 12.85
CA VAL A 53 -6.96 12.89 13.90
C VAL A 53 -7.35 11.55 13.29
N SER A 54 -8.28 11.53 12.33
CA SER A 54 -8.66 10.31 11.62
C SER A 54 -7.48 9.69 10.86
N LEU A 55 -6.66 10.54 10.21
CA LEU A 55 -5.47 10.09 9.49
C LEU A 55 -4.43 9.46 10.43
N VAL A 56 -4.21 10.05 11.61
CA VAL A 56 -3.31 9.50 12.63
C VAL A 56 -3.81 8.14 13.12
N PHE A 57 -5.09 8.01 13.44
CA PHE A 57 -5.66 6.72 13.86
C PHE A 57 -5.58 5.66 12.76
N ALA A 58 -5.89 6.03 11.52
CA ALA A 58 -5.76 5.12 10.38
C ALA A 58 -4.31 4.66 10.18
N GLY A 59 -3.35 5.58 10.29
CA GLY A 59 -1.92 5.26 10.19
C GLY A 59 -1.44 4.32 11.30
N ILE A 60 -1.81 4.60 12.55
CA ILE A 60 -1.43 3.76 13.71
C ILE A 60 -2.02 2.35 13.59
N THR A 61 -3.30 2.23 13.25
CA THR A 61 -3.95 0.91 13.12
C THR A 61 -3.36 0.09 11.99
N SER A 62 -3.07 0.71 10.84
CA SER A 62 -2.40 0.06 9.71
C SER A 62 -0.97 -0.38 10.08
N MET A 63 -0.21 0.46 10.76
CA MET A 63 1.14 0.15 11.21
C MET A 63 1.15 -1.04 12.18
N ILE A 64 0.23 -1.07 13.15
CA ILE A 64 0.11 -2.19 14.09
C ILE A 64 -0.20 -3.49 13.33
N SER A 65 -1.13 -3.47 12.38
CA SER A 65 -1.50 -4.64 11.59
C SER A 65 -0.33 -5.17 10.75
N LEU A 66 0.43 -4.30 10.11
CA LEU A 66 1.62 -4.70 9.34
C LEU A 66 2.73 -5.27 10.22
N LEU A 67 2.99 -4.64 11.37
CA LEU A 67 3.98 -5.13 12.33
C LEU A 67 3.59 -6.50 12.91
N GLU A 68 2.30 -6.73 13.19
CA GLU A 68 1.84 -8.01 13.73
C GLU A 68 2.11 -9.18 12.78
N VAL A 69 1.98 -8.99 11.47
CA VAL A 69 2.33 -10.02 10.46
C VAL A 69 3.81 -10.38 10.54
N VAL A 70 4.68 -9.37 10.60
CA VAL A 70 6.13 -9.58 10.69
C VAL A 70 6.51 -10.23 12.02
N ILE A 71 5.91 -9.76 13.13
CA ILE A 71 6.11 -10.32 14.48
C ILE A 71 5.69 -11.79 14.51
N ALA A 72 4.54 -12.14 13.93
CA ALA A 72 4.05 -13.51 13.87
C ALA A 72 5.00 -14.42 13.11
N ALA A 73 5.43 -14.01 11.91
CA ALA A 73 6.38 -14.76 11.09
C ALA A 73 7.75 -14.92 11.80
N PHE A 74 8.23 -13.86 12.46
CA PHE A 74 9.48 -13.91 13.21
C PHE A 74 9.42 -14.86 14.42
N ARG A 75 8.29 -14.87 15.13
CA ARG A 75 8.04 -15.80 16.24
C ARG A 75 7.98 -17.26 15.77
N GLU A 76 7.28 -17.51 14.68
CA GLU A 76 7.15 -18.86 14.14
C GLU A 76 8.52 -19.44 13.78
N LYS A 77 9.40 -18.60 13.21
CA LYS A 77 10.74 -19.03 12.81
C LYS A 77 11.72 -19.16 13.98
N THR A 78 11.61 -18.33 15.02
CA THR A 78 12.61 -18.25 16.10
C THR A 78 12.16 -18.90 17.40
N GLY A 79 10.85 -19.17 17.58
CA GLY A 79 10.29 -19.75 18.81
C GLY A 79 10.30 -18.81 20.03
N ILE A 80 10.65 -17.53 19.88
CA ILE A 80 10.72 -16.57 20.98
C ILE A 80 9.33 -16.10 21.43
N SER A 81 9.25 -15.52 22.65
CA SER A 81 8.01 -14.99 23.19
C SER A 81 7.50 -13.80 22.36
N ARG A 82 6.16 -13.58 22.38
CA ARG A 82 5.53 -12.45 21.66
C ARG A 82 6.11 -11.10 22.10
N LYS A 83 6.35 -10.92 23.41
CA LYS A 83 6.94 -9.68 23.94
C LYS A 83 8.34 -9.43 23.38
N ALA A 84 9.19 -10.43 23.37
CA ALA A 84 10.56 -10.31 22.83
C ALA A 84 10.53 -10.00 21.32
N ALA A 85 9.72 -10.70 20.54
CA ALA A 85 9.56 -10.45 19.12
C ALA A 85 9.06 -9.04 18.83
N THR A 86 8.08 -8.54 19.59
CA THR A 86 7.56 -7.17 19.45
C THR A 86 8.63 -6.13 19.73
N TRP A 87 9.43 -6.29 20.79
CA TRP A 87 10.51 -5.36 21.09
C TRP A 87 11.62 -5.39 20.04
N ILE A 88 11.98 -6.57 19.53
CA ILE A 88 13.01 -6.70 18.50
C ILE A 88 12.52 -6.08 17.17
N VAL A 89 11.41 -6.56 16.65
CA VAL A 89 10.89 -6.09 15.34
C VAL A 89 10.50 -4.61 15.42
N GLY A 90 9.72 -4.24 16.44
CA GLY A 90 9.30 -2.85 16.63
C GLY A 90 10.48 -1.90 16.92
N GLY A 91 11.43 -2.33 17.74
CA GLY A 91 12.63 -1.56 18.04
C GLY A 91 13.51 -1.32 16.80
N VAL A 92 13.79 -2.36 16.03
CA VAL A 92 14.56 -2.24 14.78
C VAL A 92 13.85 -1.31 13.79
N THR A 93 12.53 -1.47 13.62
CA THR A 93 11.74 -0.62 12.72
C THR A 93 11.73 0.83 13.20
N ALA A 94 11.55 1.07 14.50
CA ALA A 94 11.57 2.41 15.08
C ALA A 94 12.93 3.09 14.90
N ILE A 95 14.03 2.39 15.19
CA ILE A 95 15.39 2.92 15.02
C ILE A 95 15.65 3.25 13.55
N ALA A 96 15.32 2.34 12.63
CA ALA A 96 15.45 2.58 11.20
C ALA A 96 14.66 3.81 10.75
N SER A 97 13.42 3.96 11.22
CA SER A 97 12.58 5.12 10.90
C SER A 97 13.17 6.42 11.44
N ILE A 98 13.67 6.44 12.67
CA ILE A 98 14.26 7.63 13.30
C ILE A 98 15.57 8.02 12.60
N VAL A 99 16.33 7.07 12.09
CA VAL A 99 17.61 7.36 11.41
C VAL A 99 17.39 7.83 9.97
N LEU A 100 16.42 7.25 9.27
CA LEU A 100 16.25 7.48 7.83
C LEU A 100 15.36 8.68 7.51
N PHE A 101 14.24 8.87 8.21
CA PHE A 101 13.20 9.82 7.80
C PHE A 101 13.29 11.25 8.37
N PRO A 102 13.89 11.55 9.52
CA PRO A 102 13.99 12.93 10.03
C PRO A 102 15.00 13.83 9.31
N THR A 103 15.65 13.32 8.27
CA THR A 103 16.62 14.10 7.48
C THR A 103 15.91 15.01 6.47
N THR A 104 16.60 16.03 5.95
CA THR A 104 16.08 16.93 4.91
C THR A 104 15.69 16.20 3.63
N THR A 105 16.27 15.02 3.38
CA THR A 105 15.98 14.13 2.24
C THR A 105 14.95 13.04 2.60
N GLY A 106 14.44 13.02 3.82
CA GLY A 106 13.56 11.96 4.32
C GLY A 106 12.26 11.81 3.53
N LEU A 107 11.67 12.91 3.05
CA LEU A 107 10.48 12.87 2.19
C LEU A 107 10.78 12.24 0.84
N ASN A 108 11.90 12.57 0.22
CA ASN A 108 12.30 11.96 -1.04
C ASN A 108 12.62 10.47 -0.86
N LEU A 109 13.29 10.12 0.24
CA LEU A 109 13.55 8.72 0.59
C LEU A 109 12.26 7.93 0.80
N LEU A 110 11.28 8.54 1.48
CA LEU A 110 9.96 7.94 1.68
C LEU A 110 9.25 7.71 0.35
N ASP A 111 9.23 8.71 -0.52
CA ASP A 111 8.58 8.65 -1.84
C ASP A 111 9.22 7.57 -2.73
N VAL A 112 10.53 7.54 -2.82
CA VAL A 112 11.28 6.50 -3.54
C VAL A 112 10.99 5.11 -2.96
N THR A 113 11.06 4.97 -1.65
CA THR A 113 10.82 3.68 -0.97
C THR A 113 9.40 3.20 -1.18
N ASP A 114 8.41 4.08 -1.05
CA ASP A 114 7.00 3.78 -1.26
C ASP A 114 6.75 3.31 -2.71
N HIS A 115 7.30 4.02 -3.69
CA HIS A 115 7.19 3.64 -5.10
C HIS A 115 7.75 2.24 -5.37
N PHE A 116 9.00 1.96 -4.96
CA PHE A 116 9.64 0.67 -5.22
C PHE A 116 8.97 -0.49 -4.47
N ILE A 117 8.53 -0.27 -3.23
CA ILE A 117 7.82 -1.30 -2.47
C ILE A 117 6.47 -1.59 -3.09
N ASN A 118 5.69 -0.59 -3.45
CA ASN A 118 4.33 -0.80 -3.99
C ASN A 118 4.35 -1.35 -5.41
N ASN A 119 5.15 -0.77 -6.31
CA ASN A 119 5.09 -1.10 -7.73
C ASN A 119 5.94 -2.34 -8.10
N ILE A 120 7.06 -2.55 -7.42
CA ILE A 120 7.96 -3.67 -7.71
C ILE A 120 7.86 -4.75 -6.64
N GLY A 121 7.96 -4.38 -5.36
CA GLY A 121 8.01 -5.33 -4.26
C GLY A 121 6.72 -6.12 -4.09
N ILE A 122 5.60 -5.44 -3.87
CA ILE A 122 4.29 -6.08 -3.63
C ILE A 122 3.82 -6.85 -4.86
N VAL A 123 3.96 -6.27 -6.06
CA VAL A 123 3.58 -6.93 -7.31
C VAL A 123 4.43 -8.18 -7.55
N GLY A 124 5.75 -8.10 -7.30
CA GLY A 124 6.66 -9.25 -7.42
C GLY A 124 6.33 -10.37 -6.44
N VAL A 125 6.05 -10.05 -5.18
CA VAL A 125 5.63 -11.03 -4.16
C VAL A 125 4.29 -11.66 -4.52
N ALA A 126 3.31 -10.88 -4.98
CA ALA A 126 2.02 -11.40 -5.43
C ALA A 126 2.16 -12.35 -6.62
N LEU A 127 3.00 -12.00 -7.60
CA LEU A 127 3.34 -12.87 -8.73
C LEU A 127 3.96 -14.20 -8.27
N LEU A 128 4.98 -14.12 -7.41
CA LEU A 128 5.61 -15.30 -6.84
C LEU A 128 4.64 -16.18 -6.06
N ALA A 129 3.77 -15.58 -5.24
CA ALA A 129 2.74 -16.31 -4.49
C ALA A 129 1.78 -17.04 -5.43
N CYS A 130 1.29 -16.39 -6.49
CA CYS A 130 0.45 -17.02 -7.49
C CYS A 130 1.14 -18.19 -8.18
N LEU A 131 2.39 -18.03 -8.59
CA LEU A 131 3.16 -19.07 -9.26
C LEU A 131 3.45 -20.26 -8.32
N VAL A 132 3.90 -20.00 -7.10
CA VAL A 132 4.22 -21.04 -6.13
C VAL A 132 2.96 -21.84 -5.76
N ILE A 133 1.85 -21.19 -5.45
CA ILE A 133 0.62 -21.88 -5.04
C ILE A 133 0.01 -22.67 -6.20
N SER A 134 0.00 -22.06 -7.40
CA SER A 134 -0.66 -22.66 -8.57
C SER A 134 0.17 -23.75 -9.22
N TRP A 135 1.46 -23.52 -9.43
CA TRP A 135 2.31 -24.35 -10.28
C TRP A 135 3.27 -25.24 -9.47
N ALA A 136 3.95 -24.69 -8.47
CA ALA A 136 4.89 -25.44 -7.67
C ALA A 136 4.18 -26.37 -6.67
N LEU A 137 3.30 -25.85 -5.85
CA LEU A 137 2.59 -26.60 -4.82
C LEU A 137 1.31 -27.28 -5.32
N ARG A 138 0.73 -26.78 -6.43
CA ARG A 138 -0.54 -27.28 -7.03
C ARG A 138 -1.67 -27.38 -6.01
N LYS A 139 -1.75 -26.42 -5.07
CA LYS A 139 -2.70 -26.41 -3.96
C LYS A 139 -4.00 -25.66 -4.25
N LEU A 140 -4.21 -25.17 -5.46
CA LEU A 140 -5.45 -24.46 -5.84
C LEU A 140 -6.73 -25.28 -5.62
N PRO A 141 -6.78 -26.62 -5.89
CA PRO A 141 -7.97 -27.40 -5.57
C PRO A 141 -8.30 -27.40 -4.08
N VAL A 142 -7.29 -27.54 -3.22
CA VAL A 142 -7.47 -27.52 -1.75
C VAL A 142 -7.99 -26.15 -1.28
N LEU A 143 -7.43 -25.07 -1.84
CA LEU A 143 -7.90 -23.71 -1.53
C LEU A 143 -9.35 -23.48 -1.99
N ARG A 144 -9.71 -23.94 -3.19
CA ARG A 144 -11.07 -23.88 -3.71
C ARG A 144 -12.05 -24.61 -2.78
N ASP A 145 -11.71 -25.84 -2.40
CA ASP A 145 -12.59 -26.67 -1.58
C ASP A 145 -12.79 -26.04 -0.19
N HIS A 146 -11.71 -25.51 0.40
CA HIS A 146 -11.78 -24.77 1.67
C HIS A 146 -12.60 -23.48 1.56
N LEU A 147 -12.44 -22.70 0.48
CA LEU A 147 -13.27 -21.51 0.25
C LEU A 147 -14.75 -21.86 0.12
N ASN A 148 -15.07 -22.95 -0.59
CA ASN A 148 -16.45 -23.38 -0.81
C ASN A 148 -17.14 -23.92 0.46
N GLU A 149 -16.36 -24.34 1.45
CA GLU A 149 -16.90 -24.78 2.76
C GLU A 149 -17.51 -23.60 3.55
N TYR A 150 -16.93 -22.40 3.43
CA TYR A 150 -17.31 -21.23 4.24
C TYR A 150 -18.00 -20.13 3.42
N SER A 151 -18.07 -20.24 2.10
CA SER A 151 -18.58 -19.19 1.21
C SER A 151 -20.00 -19.48 0.72
N SER A 152 -20.86 -18.49 0.76
CA SER A 152 -22.17 -18.53 0.13
C SER A 152 -22.09 -18.54 -1.40
N PHE A 153 -21.00 -18.07 -1.98
CA PHE A 153 -20.72 -18.08 -3.42
C PHE A 153 -19.69 -19.14 -3.74
N GLN A 154 -20.07 -20.14 -4.55
CA GLN A 154 -19.16 -21.24 -4.88
C GLN A 154 -18.12 -20.85 -5.93
N VAL A 155 -16.87 -21.08 -5.59
CA VAL A 155 -15.71 -20.87 -6.44
C VAL A 155 -15.50 -22.12 -7.31
N ASN A 156 -15.37 -21.90 -8.61
CA ASN A 156 -15.35 -22.97 -9.61
C ASN A 156 -13.99 -23.07 -10.35
N LYS A 157 -13.95 -23.87 -11.42
CA LYS A 157 -12.77 -24.03 -12.28
C LYS A 157 -12.33 -22.74 -12.96
N VAL A 158 -13.27 -21.81 -13.21
CA VAL A 158 -12.95 -20.50 -13.81
C VAL A 158 -12.09 -19.68 -12.85
N TRP A 159 -12.41 -19.66 -11.57
CA TRP A 159 -11.57 -19.01 -10.56
C TRP A 159 -10.16 -19.60 -10.52
N MET A 160 -10.06 -20.94 -10.58
CA MET A 160 -8.73 -21.59 -10.61
C MET A 160 -7.94 -21.15 -11.85
N ALA A 161 -8.57 -21.06 -13.02
CA ALA A 161 -7.92 -20.61 -14.25
C ALA A 161 -7.51 -19.12 -14.15
N LEU A 162 -8.36 -18.26 -13.55
CA LEU A 162 -8.02 -16.86 -13.32
C LEU A 162 -6.80 -16.71 -12.41
N VAL A 163 -6.73 -17.44 -11.31
CA VAL A 163 -5.61 -17.35 -10.36
C VAL A 163 -4.34 -18.01 -10.89
N SER A 164 -4.45 -19.10 -11.68
CA SER A 164 -3.28 -19.84 -12.17
C SER A 164 -2.66 -19.27 -13.44
N VAL A 165 -3.43 -18.57 -14.27
CA VAL A 165 -2.97 -18.11 -15.58
C VAL A 165 -3.15 -16.59 -15.72
N VAL A 166 -4.37 -16.09 -15.57
CA VAL A 166 -4.67 -14.68 -15.88
C VAL A 166 -3.98 -13.75 -14.89
N ALA A 167 -4.12 -14.01 -13.59
CA ALA A 167 -3.51 -13.14 -12.59
C ALA A 167 -1.97 -13.12 -12.69
N PRO A 168 -1.24 -14.25 -12.77
CA PRO A 168 0.21 -14.20 -12.96
C PRO A 168 0.63 -13.51 -14.24
N LEU A 169 -0.12 -13.68 -15.34
CA LEU A 169 0.21 -13.06 -16.61
C LEU A 169 0.06 -11.53 -16.55
N VAL A 170 -1.04 -11.05 -15.98
CA VAL A 170 -1.27 -9.60 -15.79
C VAL A 170 -0.22 -9.01 -14.85
N LEU A 171 0.04 -9.67 -13.70
CA LEU A 171 1.05 -9.21 -12.75
C LEU A 171 2.46 -9.20 -13.36
N LEU A 172 2.79 -10.19 -14.18
CA LEU A 172 4.07 -10.25 -14.87
C LEU A 172 4.24 -9.09 -15.87
N ILE A 173 3.22 -8.82 -16.67
CA ILE A 173 3.23 -7.68 -17.61
C ILE A 173 3.41 -6.37 -16.87
N LEU A 174 2.63 -6.13 -15.81
CA LEU A 174 2.74 -4.91 -15.01
C LEU A 174 4.13 -4.78 -14.38
N TRP A 175 4.65 -5.85 -13.81
CA TRP A 175 5.95 -5.88 -13.15
C TRP A 175 7.11 -5.62 -14.13
N ILE A 176 7.09 -6.25 -15.30
CA ILE A 176 8.10 -6.03 -16.35
C ILE A 176 8.00 -4.60 -16.90
N THR A 177 6.80 -4.12 -17.16
CA THR A 177 6.60 -2.76 -17.68
C THR A 177 7.16 -1.72 -16.71
N GLU A 178 6.91 -1.89 -15.42
CA GLU A 178 7.42 -1.00 -14.38
C GLU A 178 8.96 -1.03 -14.31
N ILE A 179 9.56 -2.22 -14.30
CA ILE A 179 11.02 -2.37 -14.29
C ILE A 179 11.65 -1.70 -15.52
N ILE A 180 11.07 -1.90 -16.71
CA ILE A 180 11.57 -1.27 -17.95
C ILE A 180 11.43 0.25 -17.86
N THR A 181 10.32 0.75 -17.34
CA THR A 181 10.08 2.19 -17.20
C THR A 181 11.10 2.83 -16.27
N VAL A 182 11.31 2.23 -15.08
CA VAL A 182 12.31 2.71 -14.11
C VAL A 182 13.73 2.62 -14.68
N ALA A 183 14.05 1.54 -15.39
CA ALA A 183 15.38 1.36 -15.99
C ALA A 183 15.66 2.31 -17.16
N SER A 184 14.63 2.69 -17.91
CA SER A 184 14.78 3.53 -19.11
C SER A 184 14.73 5.04 -18.83
N LYS A 185 13.89 5.47 -17.88
CA LYS A 185 13.66 6.90 -17.60
C LYS A 185 14.29 7.37 -16.28
N GLY A 186 14.64 6.44 -15.39
CA GLY A 186 15.01 6.77 -14.02
C GLY A 186 13.81 7.18 -13.15
N TYR A 187 13.96 7.05 -11.83
CA TYR A 187 12.97 7.55 -10.89
C TYR A 187 13.14 9.08 -10.75
N GLY A 188 12.08 9.83 -11.00
CA GLY A 188 12.08 11.30 -10.95
C GLY A 188 11.84 11.99 -12.28
N GLU A 189 11.89 11.24 -13.41
CA GLU A 189 11.54 11.71 -14.75
C GLU A 189 10.21 11.12 -15.26
N MET A 190 9.47 10.43 -14.34
CA MET A 190 8.18 9.77 -14.63
C MET A 190 6.98 10.66 -14.36
#